data_b9fc77e5599ff597e33e0d2401c9bfdb
#
_entry.id   b9fc77e5599ff597e33e0d2401c9bfdb
#
_cell.length_a   1.000
_cell.length_b   1.000
_cell.length_c   1.000
_cell.angle_alpha   90.00
_cell.angle_beta   90.00
_cell.angle_gamma   90.00
#
_symmetry.space_group_name_H-M   'P 1'
#
loop_
_entity.id
_entity.type
_entity.pdbx_description
1 polymer ?
#
loop_
_entity_poly.entity_id
_entity_poly.type
_entity_poly.pdbx_seq_one_letter_code
_entity_poly.pdbx_strand_id
1 'polypeptide(L)'
;MIVGKVNMRYVAFVAVVAAVGGFLFGYDTAVISGTIDTVAGQFSLDALQKGWYVGCALVGSIFGVSVAGVLGDSIGRKRSMILSAVLFTVSAFGCAVSATFAELVAYRIVGGVGIGIVSVISPLYISEMSVPKHRGRLVSLYQLAITVGFLGAYMANYALLQFEHTALLSGSSFVVKVFGSESWRGMLGLETLPAVVFLLIIFFIPESPRWLMLKRREDEAMAVVGRIYENRTDVETELSGIRASVGAEKRTEWRELSQKSVRKMVVVGVAIAILGQFMGVNAVLSYGPSIFSDSGLSSGDSLFYQVLVGSVNMLTTILALLIIDKVGRKKLVYYGVGGMIVSLLLIAAYFACGQTLGISPVALLTVFLAYIFCCAISICVVVWVLLSEMYPTKVRGLAMSIAGLSLWVGTYLIGQLTPWMLSTLAPAGTFLLFAVMCVPYILIVWRLVPETKGLSLEEIEKITK
;
A
#
# COMPACT_ATOMS: atom_id res chain seq x y z
N MET A 1 -14.07 -31.80 -4.52
CA MET A 1 -14.59 -30.49 -4.99
C MET A 1 -15.77 -30.12 -4.11
N ILE A 2 -15.67 -28.99 -3.38
CA ILE A 2 -16.80 -28.49 -2.56
C ILE A 2 -17.90 -28.04 -3.51
N VAL A 3 -19.06 -28.67 -3.44
CA VAL A 3 -20.19 -28.46 -4.39
C VAL A 3 -21.36 -27.74 -3.68
N GLY A 4 -21.24 -27.48 -2.38
CA GLY A 4 -22.33 -26.93 -1.58
C GLY A 4 -22.53 -25.42 -1.73
N LYS A 5 -23.67 -24.96 -1.23
CA LYS A 5 -24.06 -23.56 -1.21
C LYS A 5 -23.21 -22.79 -0.19
N VAL A 6 -22.59 -21.71 -0.62
CA VAL A 6 -21.71 -20.85 0.21
C VAL A 6 -22.43 -19.56 0.57
N ASN A 7 -22.36 -19.14 1.81
CA ASN A 7 -22.87 -17.86 2.27
C ASN A 7 -21.93 -16.71 1.84
N MET A 8 -21.97 -16.38 0.54
CA MET A 8 -21.13 -15.33 -0.03
C MET A 8 -21.38 -13.94 0.59
N ARG A 9 -22.57 -13.68 1.13
CA ARG A 9 -22.85 -12.40 1.81
C ARG A 9 -22.02 -12.27 3.08
N TYR A 10 -21.94 -13.34 3.87
CA TYR A 10 -21.13 -13.37 5.08
C TYR A 10 -19.63 -13.27 4.77
N VAL A 11 -19.13 -14.03 3.80
CA VAL A 11 -17.72 -13.99 3.38
C VAL A 11 -17.34 -12.61 2.86
N ALA A 12 -18.19 -11.99 2.02
CA ALA A 12 -17.98 -10.65 1.51
C ALA A 12 -17.99 -9.60 2.64
N PHE A 13 -18.92 -9.68 3.59
CA PHE A 13 -18.95 -8.79 4.76
C PHE A 13 -17.65 -8.86 5.55
N VAL A 14 -17.19 -10.06 5.88
CA VAL A 14 -15.95 -10.27 6.64
C VAL A 14 -14.74 -9.75 5.87
N ALA A 15 -14.68 -9.98 4.55
CA ALA A 15 -13.62 -9.49 3.69
C ALA A 15 -13.61 -7.95 3.59
N VAL A 16 -14.78 -7.32 3.49
CA VAL A 16 -14.90 -5.85 3.45
C VAL A 16 -14.44 -5.25 4.78
N VAL A 17 -14.87 -5.79 5.92
CA VAL A 17 -14.42 -5.31 7.24
C VAL A 17 -12.90 -5.39 7.36
N ALA A 18 -12.28 -6.51 6.97
CA ALA A 18 -10.82 -6.63 7.00
C ALA A 18 -10.12 -5.70 5.98
N ALA A 19 -10.76 -5.42 4.84
CA ALA A 19 -10.23 -4.52 3.82
C ALA A 19 -10.23 -3.04 4.27
N VAL A 20 -11.04 -2.65 5.27
CA VAL A 20 -10.95 -1.29 5.86
C VAL A 20 -9.58 -1.00 6.45
N GLY A 21 -8.85 -2.02 6.92
CA GLY A 21 -7.44 -1.87 7.28
C GLY A 21 -6.57 -1.42 6.11
N GLY A 22 -6.88 -1.87 4.88
CA GLY A 22 -6.24 -1.37 3.66
C GLY A 22 -6.62 0.08 3.35
N PHE A 23 -7.87 0.46 3.57
CA PHE A 23 -8.29 1.86 3.45
C PHE A 23 -7.50 2.77 4.39
N LEU A 24 -7.33 2.41 5.67
CA LEU A 24 -6.51 3.17 6.63
C LEU A 24 -5.05 3.25 6.21
N PHE A 25 -4.46 2.15 5.74
CA PHE A 25 -3.12 2.17 5.16
C PHE A 25 -3.00 3.21 4.04
N GLY A 26 -3.95 3.20 3.09
CA GLY A 26 -3.96 4.16 1.98
C GLY A 26 -4.16 5.60 2.47
N TYR A 27 -5.07 5.81 3.41
CA TYR A 27 -5.39 7.12 3.95
C TYR A 27 -4.19 7.73 4.69
N ASP A 28 -3.59 7.02 5.65
CA ASP A 28 -2.43 7.51 6.42
C ASP A 28 -1.22 7.82 5.53
N THR A 29 -0.99 6.99 4.50
CA THR A 29 0.11 7.21 3.55
C THR A 29 -0.14 8.44 2.68
N ALA A 30 -1.39 8.73 2.30
CA ALA A 30 -1.74 9.78 1.37
C ALA A 30 -2.01 11.14 2.04
N VAL A 31 -2.55 11.15 3.26
CA VAL A 31 -2.91 12.40 3.98
C VAL A 31 -1.71 13.31 4.17
N ILE A 32 -0.51 12.74 4.29
CA ILE A 32 0.75 13.47 4.45
C ILE A 32 0.98 14.50 3.32
N SER A 33 0.53 14.19 2.10
CA SER A 33 0.77 15.03 0.92
C SER A 33 0.18 16.44 1.04
N GLY A 34 -0.91 16.62 1.76
CA GLY A 34 -1.51 17.93 2.00
C GLY A 34 -0.91 18.71 3.17
N THR A 35 -0.05 18.05 3.96
CA THR A 35 0.45 18.63 5.22
C THR A 35 1.93 19.01 5.18
N ILE A 36 2.70 18.52 4.17
CA ILE A 36 4.16 18.66 4.12
C ILE A 36 4.59 20.12 4.18
N ASP A 37 4.03 20.98 3.32
CA ASP A 37 4.48 22.36 3.19
C ASP A 37 4.06 23.21 4.40
N THR A 38 2.86 22.97 4.94
CA THR A 38 2.36 23.67 6.15
C THR A 38 3.16 23.28 7.40
N VAL A 39 3.42 21.99 7.60
CA VAL A 39 4.27 21.48 8.71
C VAL A 39 5.69 21.97 8.55
N ALA A 40 6.25 21.93 7.34
CA ALA A 40 7.60 22.40 7.07
C ALA A 40 7.75 23.90 7.34
N GLY A 41 6.78 24.70 6.98
CA GLY A 41 6.75 26.13 7.29
C GLY A 41 6.66 26.41 8.79
N GLN A 42 5.75 25.72 9.50
CA GLN A 42 5.55 25.93 10.94
C GLN A 42 6.77 25.53 11.79
N PHE A 43 7.43 24.42 11.47
CA PHE A 43 8.58 23.92 12.22
C PHE A 43 9.93 24.26 11.57
N SER A 44 9.95 25.07 10.50
CA SER A 44 11.15 25.50 9.75
C SER A 44 12.03 24.32 9.32
N LEU A 45 11.42 23.29 8.74
CA LEU A 45 12.10 22.05 8.37
C LEU A 45 12.95 22.22 7.11
N ASP A 46 14.18 21.71 7.17
CA ASP A 46 15.03 21.56 5.99
C ASP A 46 14.59 20.39 5.08
N ALA A 47 15.24 20.20 3.93
CA ALA A 47 14.89 19.17 2.97
C ALA A 47 14.99 17.74 3.55
N LEU A 48 15.99 17.47 4.40
CA LEU A 48 16.15 16.15 5.02
C LEU A 48 15.09 15.90 6.11
N GLN A 49 14.74 16.93 6.87
CA GLN A 49 13.68 16.88 7.89
C GLN A 49 12.29 16.72 7.24
N LYS A 50 12.04 17.38 6.09
CA LYS A 50 10.82 17.12 5.29
C LYS A 50 10.75 15.65 4.85
N GLY A 51 11.87 15.10 4.38
CA GLY A 51 11.96 13.69 4.04
C GLY A 51 11.70 12.78 5.26
N TRP A 52 12.26 13.13 6.42
CA TRP A 52 12.04 12.40 7.66
C TRP A 52 10.57 12.46 8.11
N TYR A 53 9.90 13.58 7.96
CA TYR A 53 8.47 13.71 8.26
C TYR A 53 7.62 12.73 7.46
N VAL A 54 7.93 12.50 6.19
CA VAL A 54 7.26 11.48 5.36
C VAL A 54 7.77 10.08 5.70
N GLY A 55 9.10 9.92 5.86
CA GLY A 55 9.77 8.65 6.04
C GLY A 55 9.54 7.98 7.40
N CYS A 56 9.31 8.76 8.46
CA CYS A 56 9.22 8.23 9.82
C CYS A 56 8.09 7.18 9.98
N ALA A 57 6.94 7.38 9.36
CA ALA A 57 5.86 6.39 9.36
C ALA A 57 6.27 5.10 8.63
N LEU A 58 7.06 5.21 7.55
CA LEU A 58 7.57 4.04 6.82
C LEU A 58 8.57 3.23 7.64
N VAL A 59 9.37 3.88 8.50
CA VAL A 59 10.21 3.19 9.51
C VAL A 59 9.33 2.40 10.48
N GLY A 60 8.27 3.01 10.99
CA GLY A 60 7.26 2.31 11.79
C GLY A 60 6.67 1.10 11.05
N SER A 61 6.37 1.26 9.76
CA SER A 61 5.81 0.18 8.93
C SER A 61 6.78 -0.99 8.73
N ILE A 62 8.07 -0.71 8.53
CA ILE A 62 9.12 -1.74 8.46
C ILE A 62 9.13 -2.57 9.74
N PHE A 63 9.08 -1.92 10.90
CA PHE A 63 9.00 -2.62 12.18
C PHE A 63 7.69 -3.41 12.31
N GLY A 64 6.55 -2.81 11.97
CA GLY A 64 5.25 -3.44 12.01
C GLY A 64 5.16 -4.71 11.14
N VAL A 65 5.67 -4.66 9.90
CA VAL A 65 5.75 -5.82 9.00
C VAL A 65 6.62 -6.92 9.58
N SER A 66 7.76 -6.56 10.18
CA SER A 66 8.70 -7.51 10.76
C SER A 66 8.09 -8.33 11.91
N VAL A 67 7.20 -7.75 12.68
CA VAL A 67 6.54 -8.41 13.81
C VAL A 67 5.16 -8.99 13.48
N ALA A 68 4.57 -8.62 12.36
CA ALA A 68 3.19 -8.95 11.99
C ALA A 68 2.92 -10.47 11.97
N GLY A 69 3.85 -11.25 11.40
CA GLY A 69 3.73 -12.72 11.35
C GLY A 69 3.68 -13.32 12.76
N VAL A 70 4.61 -12.93 13.62
CA VAL A 70 4.68 -13.41 15.01
C VAL A 70 3.43 -13.00 15.80
N LEU A 71 2.96 -11.76 15.64
CA LEU A 71 1.73 -11.28 16.27
C LEU A 71 0.52 -12.09 15.77
N GLY A 72 0.37 -12.23 14.45
CA GLY A 72 -0.72 -13.00 13.85
C GLY A 72 -0.80 -14.44 14.35
N ASP A 73 0.34 -15.10 14.56
CA ASP A 73 0.38 -16.47 15.06
C ASP A 73 0.23 -16.57 16.57
N SER A 74 0.71 -15.58 17.33
CA SER A 74 0.62 -15.59 18.80
C SER A 74 -0.76 -15.21 19.32
N ILE A 75 -1.27 -14.04 18.95
CA ILE A 75 -2.52 -13.47 19.49
C ILE A 75 -3.74 -13.63 18.57
N GLY A 76 -3.52 -13.99 17.29
CA GLY A 76 -4.58 -14.18 16.30
C GLY A 76 -4.69 -13.01 15.31
N ARG A 77 -5.38 -13.28 14.19
CA ARG A 77 -5.51 -12.29 13.09
C ARG A 77 -6.41 -11.14 13.51
N LYS A 78 -7.57 -11.45 14.10
CA LYS A 78 -8.52 -10.45 14.59
C LYS A 78 -7.89 -9.52 15.62
N ARG A 79 -7.22 -10.08 16.65
CA ARG A 79 -6.58 -9.27 17.70
C ARG A 79 -5.44 -8.41 17.16
N SER A 80 -4.67 -8.91 16.18
CA SER A 80 -3.63 -8.12 15.52
C SER A 80 -4.21 -6.95 14.75
N MET A 81 -5.37 -7.12 14.09
CA MET A 81 -6.07 -6.02 13.43
C MET A 81 -6.65 -5.02 14.44
N ILE A 82 -7.16 -5.48 15.59
CA ILE A 82 -7.60 -4.58 16.69
C ILE A 82 -6.41 -3.74 17.17
N LEU A 83 -5.26 -4.35 17.39
CA LEU A 83 -4.05 -3.63 17.77
C LEU A 83 -3.70 -2.55 16.73
N SER A 84 -3.72 -2.88 15.44
CA SER A 84 -3.49 -1.90 14.38
C SER A 84 -4.51 -0.76 14.42
N ALA A 85 -5.80 -1.05 14.61
CA ALA A 85 -6.85 -0.03 14.69
C ALA A 85 -6.64 0.93 15.88
N VAL A 86 -6.19 0.41 17.03
CA VAL A 86 -5.81 1.22 18.19
C VAL A 86 -4.61 2.09 17.87
N LEU A 87 -3.56 1.54 17.23
CA LEU A 87 -2.37 2.30 16.85
C LEU A 87 -2.72 3.42 15.86
N PHE A 88 -3.56 3.18 14.85
CA PHE A 88 -4.07 4.21 13.96
C PHE A 88 -4.83 5.31 14.71
N THR A 89 -5.74 4.93 15.60
CA THR A 89 -6.54 5.90 16.38
C THR A 89 -5.64 6.78 17.24
N VAL A 90 -4.68 6.17 17.95
CA VAL A 90 -3.72 6.89 18.80
C VAL A 90 -2.82 7.80 17.96
N SER A 91 -2.35 7.32 16.81
CA SER A 91 -1.52 8.10 15.89
C SER A 91 -2.26 9.31 15.34
N ALA A 92 -3.43 9.12 14.73
CA ALA A 92 -4.19 10.19 14.11
C ALA A 92 -4.59 11.27 15.13
N PHE A 93 -5.12 10.86 16.29
CA PHE A 93 -5.44 11.79 17.37
C PHE A 93 -4.19 12.48 17.92
N GLY A 94 -3.11 11.73 18.17
CA GLY A 94 -1.85 12.25 18.68
C GLY A 94 -1.22 13.26 17.72
N CYS A 95 -1.25 13.00 16.41
CA CYS A 95 -0.78 13.95 15.39
C CYS A 95 -1.58 15.26 15.45
N ALA A 96 -2.91 15.20 15.61
CA ALA A 96 -3.76 16.38 15.67
C ALA A 96 -3.47 17.29 16.89
N VAL A 97 -3.04 16.71 18.02
CA VAL A 97 -2.77 17.44 19.26
C VAL A 97 -1.29 17.71 19.53
N SER A 98 -0.36 17.18 18.73
CA SER A 98 1.08 17.31 18.94
C SER A 98 1.51 18.77 18.99
N ALA A 99 2.32 19.15 19.99
CA ALA A 99 2.84 20.50 20.16
C ALA A 99 4.19 20.71 19.48
N THR A 100 4.97 19.65 19.33
CA THR A 100 6.33 19.68 18.80
C THR A 100 6.48 18.77 17.59
N PHE A 101 7.48 19.05 16.75
CA PHE A 101 7.81 18.17 15.62
C PHE A 101 8.21 16.76 16.09
N ALA A 102 8.90 16.63 17.21
CA ALA A 102 9.30 15.33 17.76
C ALA A 102 8.08 14.48 18.18
N GLU A 103 7.08 15.08 18.81
CA GLU A 103 5.83 14.41 19.14
C GLU A 103 5.07 13.97 17.88
N LEU A 104 4.98 14.85 16.87
CA LEU A 104 4.36 14.55 15.59
C LEU A 104 5.02 13.33 14.94
N VAL A 105 6.36 13.31 14.88
CA VAL A 105 7.15 12.17 14.36
C VAL A 105 6.88 10.90 15.17
N ALA A 106 6.86 10.99 16.51
CA ALA A 106 6.61 9.83 17.36
C ALA A 106 5.22 9.21 17.08
N TYR A 107 4.17 10.02 16.98
CA TYR A 107 2.84 9.53 16.65
C TYR A 107 2.76 8.96 15.22
N ARG A 108 3.45 9.57 14.25
CA ARG A 108 3.57 9.04 12.89
C ARG A 108 4.25 7.66 12.86
N ILE A 109 5.30 7.43 13.65
CA ILE A 109 5.93 6.11 13.78
C ILE A 109 4.95 5.09 14.35
N VAL A 110 4.17 5.46 15.37
CA VAL A 110 3.13 4.59 15.96
C VAL A 110 2.08 4.19 14.90
N GLY A 111 1.59 5.14 14.10
CA GLY A 111 0.69 4.86 12.97
C GLY A 111 1.34 3.92 11.96
N GLY A 112 2.60 4.18 11.63
CA GLY A 112 3.38 3.33 10.75
C GLY A 112 3.46 1.87 11.23
N VAL A 113 3.64 1.61 12.52
CA VAL A 113 3.58 0.24 13.06
C VAL A 113 2.22 -0.40 12.78
N GLY A 114 1.13 0.35 12.95
CA GLY A 114 -0.22 -0.09 12.59
C GLY A 114 -0.35 -0.44 11.10
N ILE A 115 0.19 0.40 10.20
CA ILE A 115 0.26 0.15 8.74
C ILE A 115 0.97 -1.18 8.48
N GLY A 116 2.16 -1.37 9.07
CA GLY A 116 2.97 -2.56 8.85
C GLY A 116 2.23 -3.84 9.26
N ILE A 117 1.59 -3.85 10.42
CA ILE A 117 0.82 -5.01 10.91
C ILE A 117 -0.36 -5.29 9.97
N VAL A 118 -1.17 -4.29 9.66
CA VAL A 118 -2.40 -4.48 8.88
C VAL A 118 -2.10 -4.84 7.43
N SER A 119 -0.97 -4.41 6.87
CA SER A 119 -0.55 -4.73 5.49
C SER A 119 -0.29 -6.22 5.26
N VAL A 120 0.06 -6.95 6.32
CA VAL A 120 0.25 -8.40 6.30
C VAL A 120 -0.99 -9.14 6.77
N ILE A 121 -1.56 -8.71 7.90
CA ILE A 121 -2.62 -9.48 8.58
C ILE A 121 -3.96 -9.40 7.87
N SER A 122 -4.35 -8.24 7.31
CA SER A 122 -5.66 -8.12 6.63
C SER A 122 -5.77 -8.99 5.37
N PRO A 123 -4.83 -8.95 4.41
CA PRO A 123 -4.93 -9.83 3.24
C PRO A 123 -4.79 -11.32 3.61
N LEU A 124 -3.99 -11.65 4.63
CA LEU A 124 -3.89 -13.01 5.16
C LEU A 124 -5.25 -13.47 5.72
N TYR A 125 -5.87 -12.67 6.58
CA TYR A 125 -7.19 -12.95 7.15
C TYR A 125 -8.26 -13.12 6.07
N ILE A 126 -8.30 -12.20 5.08
CA ILE A 126 -9.22 -12.31 3.95
C ILE A 126 -9.01 -13.64 3.20
N SER A 127 -7.77 -14.04 2.98
CA SER A 127 -7.47 -15.29 2.28
C SER A 127 -7.90 -16.54 3.08
N GLU A 128 -7.74 -16.51 4.40
CA GLU A 128 -8.11 -17.61 5.32
C GLU A 128 -9.65 -17.74 5.50
N MET A 129 -10.39 -16.63 5.36
CA MET A 129 -11.85 -16.60 5.43
C MET A 129 -12.53 -16.82 4.06
N SER A 130 -11.75 -16.85 3.00
CA SER A 130 -12.26 -16.91 1.62
C SER A 130 -12.33 -18.33 1.10
N VAL A 131 -13.44 -18.67 0.42
CA VAL A 131 -13.54 -19.91 -0.36
C VAL A 131 -12.54 -19.91 -1.51
N PRO A 132 -11.89 -21.05 -1.84
CA PRO A 132 -10.85 -21.14 -2.86
C PRO A 132 -11.21 -20.48 -4.20
N LYS A 133 -12.45 -20.70 -4.68
CA LYS A 133 -12.94 -20.15 -5.96
C LYS A 133 -12.96 -18.63 -6.03
N HIS A 134 -13.14 -17.93 -4.91
CA HIS A 134 -13.30 -16.47 -4.85
C HIS A 134 -12.16 -15.75 -4.11
N ARG A 135 -11.17 -16.51 -3.58
CA ARG A 135 -10.06 -15.99 -2.76
C ARG A 135 -9.33 -14.83 -3.42
N GLY A 136 -8.91 -14.99 -4.68
CA GLY A 136 -8.18 -13.94 -5.40
C GLY A 136 -8.95 -12.63 -5.48
N ARG A 137 -10.26 -12.68 -5.84
CA ARG A 137 -11.12 -11.50 -5.91
C ARG A 137 -11.30 -10.83 -4.54
N LEU A 138 -11.47 -11.60 -3.48
CA LEU A 138 -11.68 -11.06 -2.14
C LEU A 138 -10.38 -10.44 -1.58
N VAL A 139 -9.24 -11.05 -1.81
CA VAL A 139 -7.93 -10.46 -1.44
C VAL A 139 -7.68 -9.18 -2.24
N SER A 140 -8.10 -9.11 -3.50
CA SER A 140 -7.98 -7.89 -4.32
C SER A 140 -8.79 -6.70 -3.77
N LEU A 141 -9.84 -6.94 -2.96
CA LEU A 141 -10.55 -5.87 -2.26
C LEU A 141 -9.63 -5.09 -1.31
N TYR A 142 -8.63 -5.74 -0.72
CA TYR A 142 -7.65 -5.05 0.10
C TYR A 142 -6.84 -4.02 -0.70
N GLN A 143 -6.35 -4.41 -1.89
CA GLN A 143 -5.62 -3.49 -2.77
C GLN A 143 -6.50 -2.34 -3.26
N LEU A 144 -7.77 -2.64 -3.60
CA LEU A 144 -8.73 -1.60 -3.96
C LEU A 144 -8.99 -0.66 -2.79
N ALA A 145 -9.14 -1.17 -1.57
CA ALA A 145 -9.37 -0.36 -0.39
C ALA A 145 -8.19 0.60 -0.12
N ILE A 146 -6.94 0.19 -0.39
CA ILE A 146 -5.77 1.09 -0.31
C ILE A 146 -5.94 2.27 -1.25
N THR A 147 -6.29 2.05 -2.52
CA THR A 147 -6.43 3.15 -3.50
C THR A 147 -7.64 4.04 -3.21
N VAL A 148 -8.73 3.48 -2.65
CA VAL A 148 -9.86 4.25 -2.14
C VAL A 148 -9.44 5.11 -0.95
N GLY A 149 -8.57 4.59 -0.07
CA GLY A 149 -7.97 5.33 1.04
C GLY A 149 -7.12 6.51 0.57
N PHE A 150 -6.27 6.30 -0.45
CA PHE A 150 -5.53 7.40 -1.09
C PHE A 150 -6.46 8.51 -1.57
N LEU A 151 -7.47 8.15 -2.36
CA LEU A 151 -8.44 9.12 -2.88
C LEU A 151 -9.19 9.81 -1.75
N GLY A 152 -9.63 9.08 -0.73
CA GLY A 152 -10.31 9.62 0.44
C GLY A 152 -9.48 10.66 1.18
N ALA A 153 -8.18 10.40 1.39
CA ALA A 153 -7.26 11.34 2.01
C ALA A 153 -7.05 12.61 1.17
N TYR A 154 -6.87 12.47 -0.16
CA TYR A 154 -6.71 13.62 -1.05
C TYR A 154 -7.97 14.49 -1.08
N MET A 155 -9.16 13.87 -1.13
CA MET A 155 -10.43 14.59 -1.05
C MET A 155 -10.59 15.30 0.29
N ALA A 156 -10.22 14.67 1.39
CA ALA A 156 -10.26 15.25 2.73
C ALA A 156 -9.32 16.45 2.84
N ASN A 157 -8.08 16.34 2.37
CA ASN A 157 -7.13 17.44 2.34
C ASN A 157 -7.65 18.63 1.54
N TYR A 158 -8.18 18.37 0.33
CA TYR A 158 -8.77 19.42 -0.49
C TYR A 158 -9.99 20.09 0.16
N ALA A 159 -10.91 19.30 0.72
CA ALA A 159 -12.10 19.80 1.38
C ALA A 159 -11.75 20.65 2.62
N LEU A 160 -10.76 20.20 3.42
CA LEU A 160 -10.32 20.94 4.60
C LEU A 160 -9.63 22.25 4.24
N LEU A 161 -8.86 22.30 3.15
CA LEU A 161 -8.29 23.55 2.66
C LEU A 161 -9.38 24.54 2.24
N GLN A 162 -10.45 24.08 1.56
CA GLN A 162 -11.60 24.92 1.22
C GLN A 162 -12.34 25.42 2.47
N PHE A 163 -12.37 24.61 3.53
CA PHE A 163 -13.01 24.97 4.80
C PHE A 163 -12.17 25.94 5.64
N GLU A 164 -10.87 26.04 5.42
CA GLU A 164 -9.91 26.83 6.19
C GLU A 164 -10.35 28.27 6.36
N HIS A 165 -10.76 28.94 5.28
CA HIS A 165 -11.22 30.33 5.32
C HIS A 165 -12.47 30.50 6.21
N THR A 166 -13.41 29.55 6.14
CA THR A 166 -14.61 29.57 6.99
C THR A 166 -14.25 29.29 8.45
N ALA A 167 -13.29 28.39 8.70
CA ALA A 167 -12.82 28.08 10.04
C ALA A 167 -12.16 29.29 10.72
N LEU A 168 -11.38 30.09 9.99
CA LEU A 168 -10.76 31.33 10.50
C LEU A 168 -11.77 32.36 10.96
N LEU A 169 -12.97 32.37 10.39
CA LEU A 169 -14.09 33.23 10.78
C LEU A 169 -14.91 32.69 11.96
N SER A 170 -14.60 31.48 12.43
CA SER A 170 -15.30 30.84 13.55
C SER A 170 -14.99 31.56 14.87
N GLY A 171 -15.99 31.70 15.72
CA GLY A 171 -15.81 32.17 17.09
C GLY A 171 -15.15 31.13 18.05
N SER A 172 -14.92 29.88 17.60
CA SER A 172 -14.32 28.82 18.40
C SER A 172 -12.80 28.79 18.24
N SER A 173 -12.06 29.03 19.32
CA SER A 173 -10.60 28.98 19.34
C SER A 173 -10.05 27.60 18.87
N PHE A 174 -10.75 26.52 19.20
CA PHE A 174 -10.38 25.17 18.76
C PHE A 174 -10.53 25.01 17.24
N VAL A 175 -11.66 25.42 16.68
CA VAL A 175 -11.93 25.34 15.23
C VAL A 175 -10.94 26.21 14.45
N VAL A 176 -10.68 27.43 14.90
CA VAL A 176 -9.69 28.33 14.29
C VAL A 176 -8.30 27.69 14.29
N LYS A 177 -7.88 27.07 15.38
CA LYS A 177 -6.56 26.44 15.46
C LYS A 177 -6.45 25.22 14.57
N VAL A 178 -7.38 24.26 14.68
CA VAL A 178 -7.26 22.92 14.08
C VAL A 178 -7.63 22.92 12.60
N PHE A 179 -8.55 23.78 12.15
CA PHE A 179 -9.05 23.80 10.78
C PHE A 179 -8.74 25.10 10.03
N GLY A 180 -8.20 26.10 10.71
CA GLY A 180 -7.80 27.39 10.15
C GLY A 180 -6.27 27.52 10.15
N SER A 181 -5.69 28.09 11.20
CA SER A 181 -4.26 28.45 11.24
C SER A 181 -3.28 27.25 11.16
N GLU A 182 -3.70 26.08 11.64
CA GLU A 182 -2.89 24.85 11.62
C GLU A 182 -3.71 23.71 10.96
N SER A 183 -4.21 23.95 9.75
CA SER A 183 -5.12 23.04 9.01
C SER A 183 -4.58 21.61 8.83
N TRP A 184 -3.24 21.43 8.83
CA TRP A 184 -2.62 20.13 8.83
C TRP A 184 -3.05 19.24 10.01
N ARG A 185 -3.41 19.84 11.16
CA ARG A 185 -3.95 19.10 12.32
C ARG A 185 -5.29 18.47 12.01
N GLY A 186 -6.16 19.26 11.35
CA GLY A 186 -7.45 18.78 10.88
C GLY A 186 -7.29 17.66 9.85
N MET A 187 -6.35 17.81 8.90
CA MET A 187 -6.08 16.82 7.87
C MET A 187 -5.65 15.48 8.48
N LEU A 188 -4.63 15.47 9.35
CA LEU A 188 -4.17 14.26 10.04
C LEU A 188 -5.21 13.72 11.04
N GLY A 189 -5.87 14.62 11.78
CA GLY A 189 -6.84 14.23 12.81
C GLY A 189 -8.11 13.60 12.25
N LEU A 190 -8.50 13.94 11.03
CA LEU A 190 -9.70 13.39 10.39
C LEU A 190 -9.61 11.88 10.18
N GLU A 191 -8.39 11.32 10.07
CA GLU A 191 -8.15 9.88 10.03
C GLU A 191 -8.67 9.15 11.26
N THR A 192 -8.80 9.83 12.40
CA THR A 192 -9.37 9.24 13.63
C THR A 192 -10.76 8.66 13.39
N LEU A 193 -11.58 9.29 12.52
CA LEU A 193 -12.93 8.80 12.21
C LEU A 193 -12.93 7.40 11.58
N PRO A 194 -12.28 7.15 10.44
CA PRO A 194 -12.25 5.82 9.86
C PRO A 194 -11.46 4.82 10.74
N ALA A 195 -10.48 5.26 11.53
CA ALA A 195 -9.75 4.39 12.46
C ALA A 195 -10.65 3.88 13.58
N VAL A 196 -11.48 4.76 14.19
CA VAL A 196 -12.47 4.36 15.20
C VAL A 196 -13.56 3.48 14.59
N VAL A 197 -14.04 3.81 13.39
CA VAL A 197 -15.01 2.95 12.68
C VAL A 197 -14.42 1.56 12.47
N PHE A 198 -13.18 1.45 12.01
CA PHE A 198 -12.49 0.16 11.86
C PHE A 198 -12.39 -0.58 13.19
N LEU A 199 -11.99 0.12 14.26
CA LEU A 199 -11.90 -0.46 15.60
C LEU A 199 -13.24 -1.03 16.07
N LEU A 200 -14.34 -0.35 15.79
CA LEU A 200 -15.68 -0.80 16.20
C LEU A 200 -16.18 -1.97 15.35
N ILE A 201 -16.06 -1.90 14.02
CA ILE A 201 -16.61 -2.94 13.14
C ILE A 201 -15.83 -4.26 13.20
N ILE A 202 -14.55 -4.23 13.58
CA ILE A 202 -13.73 -5.44 13.65
C ILE A 202 -14.20 -6.40 14.76
N PHE A 203 -14.94 -5.92 15.75
CA PHE A 203 -15.52 -6.78 16.78
C PHE A 203 -16.59 -7.72 16.22
N PHE A 204 -17.25 -7.39 15.12
CA PHE A 204 -18.32 -8.18 14.49
C PHE A 204 -17.81 -9.34 13.63
N ILE A 205 -16.51 -9.39 13.30
CA ILE A 205 -15.92 -10.50 12.56
C ILE A 205 -15.33 -11.56 13.51
N PRO A 206 -15.34 -12.86 13.13
CA PRO A 206 -14.76 -13.93 13.94
C PRO A 206 -13.22 -13.93 13.85
N GLU A 207 -12.58 -14.79 14.62
CA GLU A 207 -11.18 -15.12 14.42
C GLU A 207 -11.02 -16.09 13.24
N SER A 208 -9.81 -16.15 12.64
CA SER A 208 -9.52 -17.05 11.52
C SER A 208 -9.69 -18.53 11.92
N PRO A 209 -10.39 -19.35 11.10
CA PRO A 209 -10.52 -20.78 11.36
C PRO A 209 -9.16 -21.51 11.33
N ARG A 210 -8.23 -21.06 10.48
CA ARG A 210 -6.88 -21.63 10.43
C ARG A 210 -6.12 -21.37 11.73
N TRP A 211 -6.20 -20.16 12.27
CA TRP A 211 -5.56 -19.82 13.55
C TRP A 211 -6.21 -20.59 14.72
N LEU A 212 -7.53 -20.70 14.72
CA LEU A 212 -8.25 -21.49 15.75
C LEU A 212 -7.79 -22.95 15.74
N MET A 213 -7.62 -23.56 14.58
CA MET A 213 -7.07 -24.91 14.42
C MET A 213 -5.62 -25.01 14.93
N LEU A 214 -4.76 -24.02 14.63
CA LEU A 214 -3.39 -23.93 15.16
C LEU A 214 -3.37 -23.89 16.69
N LYS A 215 -4.36 -23.26 17.31
CA LYS A 215 -4.51 -23.15 18.77
C LYS A 215 -5.34 -24.30 19.38
N ARG A 216 -5.67 -25.34 18.61
CA ARG A 216 -6.48 -26.51 19.01
C ARG A 216 -7.90 -26.14 19.51
N ARG A 217 -8.47 -25.03 19.00
CA ARG A 217 -9.83 -24.56 19.29
C ARG A 217 -10.77 -25.02 18.17
N GLU A 218 -10.91 -26.36 18.03
CA GLU A 218 -11.59 -26.97 16.87
C GLU A 218 -13.09 -26.65 16.83
N ASP A 219 -13.77 -26.60 17.97
CA ASP A 219 -15.21 -26.29 18.06
C ASP A 219 -15.51 -24.89 17.53
N GLU A 220 -14.65 -23.91 17.84
CA GLU A 220 -14.79 -22.54 17.36
C GLU A 220 -14.47 -22.45 15.87
N ALA A 221 -13.44 -23.17 15.42
CA ALA A 221 -13.14 -23.26 13.98
C ALA A 221 -14.33 -23.83 13.21
N MET A 222 -14.96 -24.91 13.73
CA MET A 222 -16.16 -25.50 13.14
C MET A 222 -17.33 -24.51 13.10
N ALA A 223 -17.55 -23.74 14.17
CA ALA A 223 -18.59 -22.72 14.21
C ALA A 223 -18.36 -21.60 13.16
N VAL A 224 -17.09 -21.20 12.94
CA VAL A 224 -16.76 -20.19 11.92
C VAL A 224 -16.96 -20.72 10.52
N VAL A 225 -16.43 -21.92 10.20
CA VAL A 225 -16.57 -22.56 8.90
C VAL A 225 -18.02 -22.87 8.59
N GLY A 226 -18.83 -23.27 9.60
CA GLY A 226 -20.27 -23.48 9.49
C GLY A 226 -21.09 -22.24 9.16
N ARG A 227 -20.55 -21.01 9.34
CA ARG A 227 -21.18 -19.77 8.85
C ARG A 227 -20.87 -19.50 7.37
N ILE A 228 -19.77 -20.09 6.86
CA ILE A 228 -19.34 -19.97 5.46
C ILE A 228 -20.05 -20.98 4.57
N TYR A 229 -20.13 -22.24 5.01
CA TYR A 229 -20.71 -23.36 4.26
C TYR A 229 -22.03 -23.82 4.89
N GLU A 230 -23.07 -23.95 4.05
CA GLU A 230 -24.40 -24.41 4.52
C GLU A 230 -24.45 -25.93 4.75
N ASN A 231 -23.59 -26.70 4.04
CA ASN A 231 -23.58 -28.15 4.11
C ASN A 231 -22.51 -28.66 5.10
N ARG A 232 -22.90 -29.54 6.03
CA ARG A 232 -22.00 -30.13 7.03
C ARG A 232 -20.82 -30.90 6.42
N THR A 233 -21.04 -31.59 5.31
CA THR A 233 -19.99 -32.32 4.61
C THR A 233 -18.90 -31.41 4.08
N ASP A 234 -19.27 -30.20 3.56
CA ASP A 234 -18.33 -29.21 3.09
C ASP A 234 -17.55 -28.58 4.25
N VAL A 235 -18.19 -28.37 5.41
CA VAL A 235 -17.54 -27.91 6.65
C VAL A 235 -16.47 -28.91 7.10
N GLU A 236 -16.80 -30.21 7.15
CA GLU A 236 -15.86 -31.27 7.54
C GLU A 236 -14.70 -31.41 6.53
N THR A 237 -15.00 -31.26 5.25
CA THR A 237 -13.98 -31.28 4.17
C THR A 237 -13.01 -30.12 4.31
N GLU A 238 -13.49 -28.88 4.51
CA GLU A 238 -12.65 -27.69 4.70
C GLU A 238 -11.81 -27.80 5.96
N LEU A 239 -12.39 -28.23 7.08
CA LEU A 239 -11.67 -28.43 8.34
C LEU A 239 -10.58 -29.49 8.22
N SER A 240 -10.86 -30.59 7.50
CA SER A 240 -9.85 -31.63 7.26
C SER A 240 -8.68 -31.10 6.40
N GLY A 241 -8.98 -30.28 5.41
CA GLY A 241 -7.99 -29.58 4.58
C GLY A 241 -7.12 -28.62 5.40
N ILE A 242 -7.75 -27.83 6.28
CA ILE A 242 -7.03 -26.92 7.19
C ILE A 242 -6.16 -27.74 8.15
N ARG A 243 -6.68 -28.83 8.76
CA ARG A 243 -5.92 -29.71 9.67
C ARG A 243 -4.70 -30.32 8.97
N ALA A 244 -4.86 -30.80 7.73
CA ALA A 244 -3.76 -31.35 6.94
C ALA A 244 -2.70 -30.29 6.63
N SER A 245 -3.11 -29.08 6.28
CA SER A 245 -2.17 -27.98 5.98
C SER A 245 -1.41 -27.50 7.22
N VAL A 246 -2.07 -27.39 8.36
CA VAL A 246 -1.46 -27.03 9.65
C VAL A 246 -0.47 -28.10 10.11
N GLY A 247 -0.82 -29.41 9.93
CA GLY A 247 0.07 -30.50 10.28
C GLY A 247 1.28 -30.65 9.34
N ALA A 248 1.17 -30.17 8.12
CA ALA A 248 2.22 -30.24 7.10
C ALA A 248 3.19 -29.03 7.12
N GLU A 249 2.90 -27.99 7.90
CA GLU A 249 3.79 -26.82 8.05
C GLU A 249 5.13 -27.22 8.70
N LYS A 250 6.04 -27.74 7.86
CA LYS A 250 7.46 -27.83 8.23
C LYS A 250 8.01 -26.40 8.21
N ARG A 251 8.69 -26.00 9.30
CA ARG A 251 9.44 -24.73 9.32
C ARG A 251 10.39 -24.74 8.12
N THR A 252 10.21 -23.77 7.21
CA THR A 252 11.14 -23.55 6.11
C THR A 252 12.50 -23.21 6.70
N GLU A 253 13.49 -24.05 6.47
CA GLU A 253 14.83 -23.78 6.98
C GLU A 253 15.46 -22.64 6.17
N TRP A 254 16.05 -21.66 6.83
CA TRP A 254 16.84 -20.60 6.20
C TRP A 254 17.92 -21.15 5.26
N ARG A 255 18.38 -22.36 5.54
CA ARG A 255 19.35 -23.10 4.72
C ARG A 255 18.84 -23.38 3.30
N GLU A 256 17.53 -23.55 3.09
CA GLU A 256 16.95 -23.76 1.76
C GLU A 256 17.09 -22.53 0.85
N LEU A 257 17.13 -21.30 1.44
CA LEU A 257 17.41 -20.07 0.69
C LEU A 257 18.85 -20.01 0.15
N SER A 258 19.77 -20.75 0.74
CA SER A 258 21.19 -20.77 0.33
C SER A 258 21.43 -21.56 -0.96
N GLN A 259 20.46 -22.35 -1.44
CA GLN A 259 20.55 -23.04 -2.72
C GLN A 259 20.70 -22.04 -3.86
N LYS A 260 21.65 -22.28 -4.78
CA LYS A 260 22.04 -21.33 -5.83
C LYS A 260 20.86 -20.83 -6.69
N SER A 261 19.94 -21.70 -7.07
CA SER A 261 18.75 -21.34 -7.85
C SER A 261 17.77 -20.47 -7.05
N VAL A 262 17.49 -20.86 -5.80
CA VAL A 262 16.57 -20.10 -4.90
C VAL A 262 17.16 -18.74 -4.58
N ARG A 263 18.45 -18.68 -4.22
CA ARG A 263 19.14 -17.40 -3.95
C ARG A 263 19.06 -16.42 -5.12
N LYS A 264 19.26 -16.91 -6.36
CA LYS A 264 19.11 -16.08 -7.56
C LYS A 264 17.72 -15.47 -7.67
N MET A 265 16.67 -16.27 -7.46
CA MET A 265 15.29 -15.79 -7.51
C MET A 265 14.97 -14.78 -6.39
N VAL A 266 15.48 -15.02 -5.18
CA VAL A 266 15.32 -14.08 -4.06
C VAL A 266 16.01 -12.75 -4.38
N VAL A 267 17.24 -12.77 -4.91
CA VAL A 267 17.94 -11.54 -5.32
C VAL A 267 17.20 -10.80 -6.43
N VAL A 268 16.66 -11.50 -7.42
CA VAL A 268 15.83 -10.90 -8.49
C VAL A 268 14.58 -10.26 -7.89
N GLY A 269 13.90 -10.95 -6.98
CA GLY A 269 12.70 -10.39 -6.33
C GLY A 269 12.99 -9.18 -5.46
N VAL A 270 14.08 -9.19 -4.69
CA VAL A 270 14.56 -8.03 -3.92
C VAL A 270 14.87 -6.86 -4.86
N ALA A 271 15.57 -7.11 -5.97
CA ALA A 271 15.89 -6.08 -6.95
C ALA A 271 14.63 -5.46 -7.57
N ILE A 272 13.65 -6.28 -7.96
CA ILE A 272 12.35 -5.83 -8.48
C ILE A 272 11.60 -5.01 -7.42
N ALA A 273 11.58 -5.47 -6.17
CA ALA A 273 10.89 -4.79 -5.08
C ALA A 273 11.48 -3.40 -4.81
N ILE A 274 12.79 -3.27 -4.76
CA ILE A 274 13.49 -2.00 -4.52
C ILE A 274 13.38 -1.09 -5.74
N LEU A 275 13.77 -1.56 -6.93
CA LEU A 275 13.77 -0.75 -8.14
C LEU A 275 12.37 -0.25 -8.51
N GLY A 276 11.32 -1.05 -8.24
CA GLY A 276 9.93 -0.64 -8.41
C GLY A 276 9.59 0.63 -7.61
N GLN A 277 10.19 0.83 -6.45
CA GLN A 277 9.98 2.05 -5.65
C GLN A 277 10.80 3.24 -6.20
N PHE A 278 12.00 2.97 -6.72
CA PHE A 278 12.88 4.01 -7.29
C PHE A 278 12.40 4.58 -8.64
N MET A 279 11.30 4.07 -9.18
CA MET A 279 10.61 4.69 -10.33
C MET A 279 9.78 5.93 -9.97
N GLY A 280 9.66 6.27 -8.67
CA GLY A 280 9.12 7.55 -8.20
C GLY A 280 7.61 7.59 -7.94
N VAL A 281 6.88 6.46 -7.98
CA VAL A 281 5.43 6.49 -7.74
C VAL A 281 5.07 7.06 -6.35
N ASN A 282 5.79 6.63 -5.31
CA ASN A 282 5.56 7.13 -3.96
C ASN A 282 6.00 8.60 -3.79
N ALA A 283 6.99 9.06 -4.58
CA ALA A 283 7.32 10.47 -4.63
C ALA A 283 6.16 11.32 -5.16
N VAL A 284 5.52 10.89 -6.26
CA VAL A 284 4.35 11.58 -6.83
C VAL A 284 3.15 11.52 -5.88
N LEU A 285 2.88 10.37 -5.27
CA LEU A 285 1.74 10.20 -4.38
C LEU A 285 1.87 11.00 -3.08
N SER A 286 3.09 11.16 -2.55
CA SER A 286 3.33 11.88 -1.28
C SER A 286 3.66 13.35 -1.49
N TYR A 287 4.41 13.71 -2.53
CA TYR A 287 4.89 15.08 -2.77
C TYR A 287 4.22 15.77 -3.97
N GLY A 288 3.17 15.15 -4.53
CA GLY A 288 2.46 15.69 -5.70
C GLY A 288 2.03 17.15 -5.54
N PRO A 289 1.33 17.54 -4.45
CA PRO A 289 0.94 18.94 -4.27
C PRO A 289 2.12 19.91 -4.26
N SER A 290 3.23 19.57 -3.59
CA SER A 290 4.45 20.40 -3.59
C SER A 290 5.06 20.50 -4.99
N ILE A 291 5.12 19.39 -5.75
CA ILE A 291 5.62 19.36 -7.13
C ILE A 291 4.73 20.21 -8.07
N PHE A 292 3.41 20.16 -7.90
CA PHE A 292 2.49 20.99 -8.65
C PHE A 292 2.61 22.47 -8.27
N SER A 293 2.82 22.79 -6.99
CA SER A 293 3.07 24.15 -6.53
C SER A 293 4.37 24.72 -7.15
N ASP A 294 5.42 23.91 -7.27
CA ASP A 294 6.67 24.29 -7.94
C ASP A 294 6.47 24.61 -9.44
N SER A 295 5.39 24.13 -10.05
CA SER A 295 5.00 24.50 -11.42
C SER A 295 4.24 25.83 -11.52
N GLY A 296 4.03 26.52 -10.40
CA GLY A 296 3.35 27.82 -10.32
C GLY A 296 1.84 27.74 -10.06
N LEU A 297 1.32 26.58 -9.63
CA LEU A 297 -0.08 26.42 -9.25
C LEU A 297 -0.33 26.90 -7.82
N SER A 298 -1.56 27.37 -7.56
CA SER A 298 -2.01 27.64 -6.20
C SER A 298 -2.10 26.36 -5.36
N SER A 299 -2.07 26.51 -4.03
CA SER A 299 -2.23 25.35 -3.14
C SER A 299 -3.56 24.63 -3.35
N GLY A 300 -4.65 25.38 -3.65
CA GLY A 300 -5.95 24.78 -3.95
C GLY A 300 -5.95 23.96 -5.22
N ASP A 301 -5.36 24.47 -6.30
CA ASP A 301 -5.24 23.75 -7.57
C ASP A 301 -4.32 22.54 -7.43
N SER A 302 -3.23 22.66 -6.68
CA SER A 302 -2.29 21.57 -6.43
C SER A 302 -2.94 20.41 -5.69
N LEU A 303 -3.74 20.67 -4.64
CA LEU A 303 -4.50 19.64 -3.94
C LEU A 303 -5.63 19.06 -4.81
N PHE A 304 -6.30 19.88 -5.62
CA PHE A 304 -7.29 19.38 -6.57
C PHE A 304 -6.67 18.45 -7.62
N TYR A 305 -5.50 18.80 -8.15
CA TYR A 305 -4.76 17.93 -9.09
C TYR A 305 -4.38 16.61 -8.43
N GLN A 306 -4.04 16.64 -7.13
CA GLN A 306 -3.76 15.42 -6.40
C GLN A 306 -5.01 14.52 -6.24
N VAL A 307 -6.20 15.09 -6.11
CA VAL A 307 -7.48 14.33 -6.15
C VAL A 307 -7.64 13.63 -7.51
N LEU A 308 -7.31 14.31 -8.63
CA LEU A 308 -7.35 13.69 -9.97
C LEU A 308 -6.34 12.55 -10.10
N VAL A 309 -5.12 12.72 -9.57
CA VAL A 309 -4.10 11.65 -9.49
C VAL A 309 -4.63 10.44 -8.72
N GLY A 310 -5.24 10.64 -7.55
CA GLY A 310 -5.85 9.58 -6.76
C GLY A 310 -7.01 8.89 -7.49
N SER A 311 -7.83 9.65 -8.19
CA SER A 311 -8.96 9.12 -8.98
C SER A 311 -8.48 8.22 -10.11
N VAL A 312 -7.47 8.65 -10.86
CA VAL A 312 -6.87 7.83 -11.94
C VAL A 312 -6.20 6.59 -11.35
N ASN A 313 -5.49 6.71 -10.23
CA ASN A 313 -4.88 5.57 -9.55
C ASN A 313 -5.94 4.52 -9.16
N MET A 314 -7.05 4.92 -8.54
CA MET A 314 -8.14 4.02 -8.16
C MET A 314 -8.80 3.36 -9.38
N LEU A 315 -9.22 4.16 -10.37
CA LEU A 315 -9.89 3.64 -11.56
C LEU A 315 -8.99 2.69 -12.35
N THR A 316 -7.71 3.02 -12.48
CA THR A 316 -6.73 2.16 -13.16
C THR A 316 -6.46 0.88 -12.38
N THR A 317 -6.46 0.93 -11.04
CA THR A 317 -6.33 -0.29 -10.23
C THR A 317 -7.51 -1.23 -10.47
N ILE A 318 -8.75 -0.72 -10.55
CA ILE A 318 -9.91 -1.53 -10.90
C ILE A 318 -9.72 -2.18 -12.28
N LEU A 319 -9.31 -1.40 -13.28
CA LEU A 319 -9.04 -1.91 -14.62
C LEU A 319 -7.94 -2.98 -14.61
N ALA A 320 -6.83 -2.74 -13.89
CA ALA A 320 -5.73 -3.68 -13.80
C ALA A 320 -6.16 -5.04 -13.24
N LEU A 321 -6.98 -5.05 -12.18
CA LEU A 321 -7.52 -6.28 -11.60
C LEU A 321 -8.42 -7.06 -12.56
N LEU A 322 -9.06 -6.41 -13.53
CA LEU A 322 -9.91 -7.06 -14.54
C LEU A 322 -9.11 -7.64 -15.71
N ILE A 323 -7.92 -7.10 -16.00
CA ILE A 323 -7.17 -7.45 -17.22
C ILE A 323 -5.89 -8.26 -16.97
N ILE A 324 -5.38 -8.32 -15.74
CA ILE A 324 -4.09 -8.95 -15.41
C ILE A 324 -4.00 -10.41 -15.89
N ASP A 325 -5.09 -11.17 -15.75
CA ASP A 325 -5.14 -12.57 -16.17
C ASP A 325 -5.29 -12.74 -17.68
N LYS A 326 -5.80 -11.71 -18.37
CA LYS A 326 -6.02 -11.74 -19.83
C LYS A 326 -4.77 -11.33 -20.60
N VAL A 327 -4.06 -10.29 -20.16
CA VAL A 327 -2.91 -9.73 -20.88
C VAL A 327 -1.63 -10.51 -20.57
N GLY A 328 -1.40 -10.89 -19.34
CA GLY A 328 -0.17 -11.51 -18.84
C GLY A 328 0.72 -10.50 -18.11
N ARG A 329 1.50 -11.04 -17.17
CA ARG A 329 2.25 -10.22 -16.19
C ARG A 329 3.38 -9.46 -16.88
N LYS A 330 4.17 -10.13 -17.67
CA LYS A 330 5.35 -9.56 -18.34
C LYS A 330 5.00 -8.49 -19.38
N LYS A 331 3.93 -8.71 -20.15
CA LYS A 331 3.44 -7.73 -21.13
C LYS A 331 2.94 -6.44 -20.46
N LEU A 332 2.17 -6.58 -19.34
CA LEU A 332 1.73 -5.40 -18.56
C LEU A 332 2.90 -4.59 -18.03
N VAL A 333 3.96 -5.24 -17.56
CA VAL A 333 5.18 -4.55 -17.13
C VAL A 333 5.84 -3.80 -18.29
N TYR A 334 5.98 -4.41 -19.46
CA TYR A 334 6.64 -3.74 -20.61
C TYR A 334 5.89 -2.49 -21.07
N TYR A 335 4.57 -2.61 -21.28
CA TYR A 335 3.76 -1.46 -21.70
C TYR A 335 3.68 -0.39 -20.61
N GLY A 336 3.50 -0.78 -19.36
CA GLY A 336 3.39 0.15 -18.25
C GLY A 336 4.71 0.87 -17.98
N VAL A 337 5.82 0.14 -17.80
CA VAL A 337 7.12 0.77 -17.52
C VAL A 337 7.63 1.56 -18.73
N GLY A 338 7.36 1.09 -19.96
CA GLY A 338 7.65 1.87 -21.17
C GLY A 338 6.90 3.20 -21.19
N GLY A 339 5.61 3.21 -20.88
CA GLY A 339 4.81 4.43 -20.74
C GLY A 339 5.28 5.33 -19.59
N MET A 340 5.72 4.72 -18.47
CA MET A 340 6.31 5.48 -17.35
C MET A 340 7.59 6.21 -17.78
N ILE A 341 8.50 5.55 -18.52
CA ILE A 341 9.72 6.18 -19.02
C ILE A 341 9.38 7.40 -19.87
N VAL A 342 8.47 7.25 -20.84
CA VAL A 342 8.05 8.37 -21.71
C VAL A 342 7.45 9.51 -20.88
N SER A 343 6.55 9.20 -19.95
CA SER A 343 5.92 10.21 -19.10
C SER A 343 6.93 10.92 -18.20
N LEU A 344 7.87 10.19 -17.57
CA LEU A 344 8.90 10.77 -16.71
C LEU A 344 9.86 11.67 -17.49
N LEU A 345 10.23 11.31 -18.74
CA LEU A 345 11.03 12.15 -19.61
C LEU A 345 10.28 13.43 -20.01
N LEU A 346 8.98 13.35 -20.29
CA LEU A 346 8.15 14.51 -20.60
C LEU A 346 7.99 15.43 -19.38
N ILE A 347 7.84 14.88 -18.17
CA ILE A 347 7.81 15.65 -16.91
C ILE A 347 9.16 16.36 -16.71
N ALA A 348 10.28 15.65 -16.89
CA ALA A 348 11.61 16.23 -16.77
C ALA A 348 11.81 17.37 -17.78
N ALA A 349 11.38 17.18 -19.04
CA ALA A 349 11.45 18.20 -20.09
C ALA A 349 10.56 19.41 -19.77
N TYR A 350 9.37 19.21 -19.18
CA TYR A 350 8.51 20.30 -18.74
C TYR A 350 9.21 21.18 -17.69
N PHE A 351 9.83 20.60 -16.67
CA PHE A 351 10.55 21.36 -15.64
C PHE A 351 11.86 21.98 -16.17
N ALA A 352 12.46 21.41 -17.21
CA ALA A 352 13.65 21.98 -17.82
C ALA A 352 13.36 23.18 -18.76
N CYS A 353 12.30 23.10 -19.56
CA CYS A 353 12.04 24.06 -20.64
C CYS A 353 10.58 24.54 -20.69
N GLY A 354 9.62 23.79 -20.13
CA GLY A 354 8.20 24.03 -20.34
C GLY A 354 7.71 25.37 -19.83
N GLN A 355 8.22 25.81 -18.68
CA GLN A 355 7.86 27.13 -18.12
C GLN A 355 8.38 28.28 -19.01
N THR A 356 9.59 28.17 -19.53
CA THR A 356 10.15 29.18 -20.46
C THR A 356 9.45 29.20 -21.80
N LEU A 357 8.88 28.08 -22.24
CA LEU A 357 8.07 27.94 -23.44
C LEU A 357 6.60 28.31 -23.24
N GLY A 358 6.19 28.68 -22.02
CA GLY A 358 4.81 29.02 -21.71
C GLY A 358 3.83 27.84 -21.76
N ILE A 359 4.31 26.61 -21.57
CA ILE A 359 3.46 25.42 -21.59
C ILE A 359 2.59 25.40 -20.30
N SER A 360 1.28 25.25 -20.49
CA SER A 360 0.31 25.28 -19.39
C SER A 360 0.58 24.15 -18.35
N PRO A 361 0.38 24.42 -17.03
CA PRO A 361 0.42 23.39 -15.99
C PRO A 361 -0.56 22.23 -16.21
N VAL A 362 -1.62 22.43 -16.99
CA VAL A 362 -2.57 21.36 -17.38
C VAL A 362 -1.88 20.30 -18.23
N ALA A 363 -0.91 20.69 -19.07
CA ALA A 363 -0.11 19.71 -19.82
C ALA A 363 0.73 18.83 -18.88
N LEU A 364 1.34 19.44 -17.86
CA LEU A 364 2.05 18.70 -16.80
C LEU A 364 1.14 17.71 -16.10
N LEU A 365 -0.05 18.16 -15.64
CA LEU A 365 -1.05 17.28 -15.05
C LEU A 365 -1.38 16.09 -15.96
N THR A 366 -1.63 16.33 -17.25
CA THR A 366 -1.98 15.26 -18.20
C THR A 366 -0.88 14.19 -18.26
N VAL A 367 0.38 14.61 -18.27
CA VAL A 367 1.52 13.67 -18.27
C VAL A 367 1.66 12.95 -16.94
N PHE A 368 1.40 13.62 -15.80
CA PHE A 368 1.34 12.95 -14.48
C PHE A 368 0.24 11.90 -14.41
N LEU A 369 -0.96 12.20 -14.93
CA LEU A 369 -2.05 11.24 -14.99
C LEU A 369 -1.70 10.02 -15.87
N ALA A 370 -1.03 10.26 -17.03
CA ALA A 370 -0.53 9.18 -17.87
C ALA A 370 0.53 8.32 -17.15
N TYR A 371 1.45 8.95 -16.41
CA TYR A 371 2.42 8.25 -15.58
C TYR A 371 1.76 7.36 -14.52
N ILE A 372 0.81 7.90 -13.76
CA ILE A 372 0.07 7.15 -12.73
C ILE A 372 -0.75 6.02 -13.35
N PHE A 373 -1.40 6.26 -14.50
CA PHE A 373 -2.10 5.21 -15.24
C PHE A 373 -1.15 4.06 -15.60
N CYS A 374 0.00 4.36 -16.19
CA CYS A 374 1.01 3.36 -16.57
C CYS A 374 1.57 2.60 -15.38
N CYS A 375 1.77 3.28 -14.25
CA CYS A 375 2.25 2.66 -13.01
C CYS A 375 1.20 1.76 -12.37
N ALA A 376 -0.03 2.25 -12.20
CA ALA A 376 -1.12 1.53 -11.54
C ALA A 376 -1.54 0.27 -12.32
N ILE A 377 -1.57 0.33 -13.66
CA ILE A 377 -1.93 -0.81 -14.50
C ILE A 377 -0.84 -1.90 -14.54
N SER A 378 0.39 -1.55 -14.16
CA SER A 378 1.55 -2.46 -14.24
C SER A 378 2.13 -2.78 -12.88
N ILE A 379 3.02 -1.94 -12.37
CA ILE A 379 3.86 -2.26 -11.22
C ILE A 379 3.04 -2.44 -9.94
N CYS A 380 2.07 -1.57 -9.66
CA CYS A 380 1.32 -1.62 -8.40
C CYS A 380 0.57 -2.94 -8.18
N VAL A 381 0.06 -3.54 -9.25
CA VAL A 381 -0.71 -4.80 -9.18
C VAL A 381 0.17 -6.00 -9.51
N VAL A 382 1.05 -5.89 -10.51
CA VAL A 382 1.80 -7.05 -11.05
C VAL A 382 2.92 -7.50 -10.12
N VAL A 383 3.59 -6.60 -9.39
CA VAL A 383 4.74 -6.95 -8.54
C VAL A 383 4.43 -8.06 -7.55
N TRP A 384 3.33 -7.94 -6.81
CA TRP A 384 2.97 -8.92 -5.79
C TRP A 384 2.61 -10.29 -6.39
N VAL A 385 1.90 -10.28 -7.52
CA VAL A 385 1.55 -11.51 -8.25
C VAL A 385 2.82 -12.16 -8.77
N LEU A 386 3.69 -11.39 -9.42
CA LEU A 386 4.94 -11.87 -9.99
C LEU A 386 5.86 -12.49 -8.94
N LEU A 387 6.05 -11.80 -7.80
CA LEU A 387 6.84 -12.30 -6.68
C LEU A 387 6.28 -13.60 -6.12
N SER A 388 4.95 -13.72 -5.98
CA SER A 388 4.31 -14.92 -5.45
C SER A 388 4.40 -16.13 -6.41
N GLU A 389 4.37 -15.87 -7.72
CA GLU A 389 4.41 -16.92 -8.75
C GLU A 389 5.83 -17.41 -9.02
N MET A 390 6.85 -16.55 -8.88
CA MET A 390 8.22 -16.89 -9.25
C MET A 390 8.98 -17.70 -8.16
N TYR A 391 8.51 -17.69 -6.91
CA TYR A 391 9.20 -18.43 -5.84
C TYR A 391 8.73 -19.88 -5.71
N PRO A 392 9.65 -20.87 -5.53
CA PRO A 392 9.30 -22.24 -5.25
C PRO A 392 8.41 -22.38 -4.02
N THR A 393 7.45 -23.29 -4.06
CA THR A 393 6.41 -23.44 -3.02
C THR A 393 7.01 -23.62 -1.62
N LYS A 394 8.12 -24.34 -1.49
CA LYS A 394 8.81 -24.63 -0.20
C LYS A 394 9.32 -23.36 0.49
N VAL A 395 9.83 -22.38 -0.25
CA VAL A 395 10.50 -21.18 0.29
C VAL A 395 9.68 -19.91 0.08
N ARG A 396 8.53 -20.01 -0.60
CA ARG A 396 7.72 -18.86 -1.03
C ARG A 396 7.39 -17.89 0.10
N GLY A 397 6.94 -18.38 1.24
CA GLY A 397 6.58 -17.52 2.38
C GLY A 397 7.75 -16.67 2.86
N LEU A 398 8.92 -17.29 3.06
CA LEU A 398 10.11 -16.59 3.52
C LEU A 398 10.67 -15.65 2.44
N ALA A 399 10.70 -16.07 1.18
CA ALA A 399 11.14 -15.23 0.05
C ALA A 399 10.22 -14.01 -0.17
N MET A 400 8.90 -14.19 -0.05
CA MET A 400 7.92 -13.09 -0.09
C MET A 400 8.10 -12.11 1.07
N SER A 401 8.42 -12.59 2.27
CA SER A 401 8.70 -11.72 3.43
C SER A 401 9.95 -10.87 3.20
N ILE A 402 11.02 -11.46 2.66
CA ILE A 402 12.25 -10.74 2.31
C ILE A 402 11.98 -9.68 1.23
N ALA A 403 11.27 -10.05 0.16
CA ALA A 403 10.92 -9.14 -0.91
C ALA A 403 9.99 -8.00 -0.42
N GLY A 404 9.01 -8.32 0.42
CA GLY A 404 8.12 -7.35 1.05
C GLY A 404 8.86 -6.36 1.95
N LEU A 405 9.79 -6.84 2.79
CA LEU A 405 10.63 -5.98 3.62
C LEU A 405 11.51 -5.07 2.73
N SER A 406 12.09 -5.61 1.66
CA SER A 406 12.90 -4.84 0.71
C SER A 406 12.08 -3.75 0.00
N LEU A 407 10.81 -4.03 -0.32
CA LEU A 407 9.88 -3.04 -0.88
C LEU A 407 9.65 -1.88 0.10
N TRP A 408 9.41 -2.18 1.38
CA TRP A 408 9.23 -1.15 2.40
C TRP A 408 10.48 -0.30 2.61
N VAL A 409 11.68 -0.92 2.60
CA VAL A 409 12.96 -0.19 2.65
C VAL A 409 13.12 0.71 1.42
N GLY A 410 12.79 0.22 0.22
CA GLY A 410 12.81 1.03 -1.01
C GLY A 410 11.83 2.21 -0.94
N THR A 411 10.61 1.98 -0.42
CA THR A 411 9.61 3.04 -0.21
C THR A 411 10.12 4.10 0.78
N TYR A 412 10.72 3.68 1.88
CA TYR A 412 11.33 4.60 2.85
C TYR A 412 12.43 5.45 2.21
N LEU A 413 13.35 4.83 1.49
CA LEU A 413 14.45 5.55 0.85
C LEU A 413 13.95 6.62 -0.13
N ILE A 414 12.96 6.30 -0.96
CA ILE A 414 12.35 7.29 -1.87
C ILE A 414 11.61 8.37 -1.10
N GLY A 415 10.80 8.02 -0.11
CA GLY A 415 10.10 9.00 0.74
C GLY A 415 11.07 9.98 1.41
N GLN A 416 12.16 9.45 1.99
CA GLN A 416 13.18 10.23 2.68
C GLN A 416 14.01 11.12 1.73
N LEU A 417 14.40 10.59 0.57
CA LEU A 417 15.34 11.26 -0.33
C LEU A 417 14.67 12.23 -1.31
N THR A 418 13.39 12.10 -1.58
CA THR A 418 12.69 12.92 -2.58
C THR A 418 12.86 14.43 -2.35
N PRO A 419 12.66 15.02 -1.16
CA PRO A 419 12.86 16.47 -0.97
C PRO A 419 14.30 16.90 -1.21
N TRP A 420 15.27 16.09 -0.78
CA TRP A 420 16.68 16.36 -1.06
C TRP A 420 16.99 16.28 -2.56
N MET A 421 16.43 15.30 -3.28
CA MET A 421 16.59 15.22 -4.75
C MET A 421 15.96 16.42 -5.45
N LEU A 422 14.75 16.81 -5.06
CA LEU A 422 14.07 17.99 -5.64
C LEU A 422 14.85 19.29 -5.39
N SER A 423 15.46 19.45 -4.21
CA SER A 423 16.27 20.65 -3.89
C SER A 423 17.65 20.67 -4.55
N THR A 424 18.28 19.49 -4.74
CA THR A 424 19.67 19.40 -5.21
C THR A 424 19.76 19.19 -6.73
N LEU A 425 18.89 18.31 -7.29
CA LEU A 425 18.88 17.97 -8.72
C LEU A 425 17.85 18.79 -9.50
N ALA A 426 17.09 19.63 -8.83
CA ALA A 426 15.86 20.25 -9.30
C ALA A 426 14.81 19.19 -9.74
N PRO A 427 13.53 19.58 -9.96
CA PRO A 427 12.51 18.63 -10.42
C PRO A 427 12.89 17.91 -11.72
N ALA A 428 13.46 18.61 -12.69
CA ALA A 428 13.88 18.03 -13.97
C ALA A 428 14.88 16.86 -13.78
N GLY A 429 15.92 17.05 -12.98
CA GLY A 429 16.92 16.02 -12.71
C GLY A 429 16.35 14.85 -11.89
N THR A 430 15.46 15.13 -10.97
CA THR A 430 14.80 14.11 -10.15
C THR A 430 13.95 13.18 -11.01
N PHE A 431 13.11 13.71 -11.89
CA PHE A 431 12.27 12.88 -12.78
C PHE A 431 13.10 12.16 -13.85
N LEU A 432 14.20 12.75 -14.32
CA LEU A 432 15.16 12.06 -15.18
C LEU A 432 15.80 10.86 -14.47
N LEU A 433 16.17 11.00 -13.19
CA LEU A 433 16.71 9.89 -12.39
C LEU A 433 15.70 8.76 -12.26
N PHE A 434 14.43 9.08 -12.01
CA PHE A 434 13.36 8.06 -11.95
C PHE A 434 13.19 7.34 -13.29
N ALA A 435 13.28 8.05 -14.44
CA ALA A 435 13.24 7.46 -15.76
C ALA A 435 14.41 6.49 -15.98
N VAL A 436 15.63 6.88 -15.57
CA VAL A 436 16.82 6.02 -15.64
C VAL A 436 16.65 4.75 -14.79
N MET A 437 16.04 4.84 -13.60
CA MET A 437 15.79 3.68 -12.73
C MET A 437 14.76 2.69 -13.29
N CYS A 438 13.91 3.11 -14.24
CA CYS A 438 13.02 2.20 -14.95
C CYS A 438 13.79 1.23 -15.87
N VAL A 439 14.95 1.62 -16.38
CA VAL A 439 15.74 0.81 -17.35
C VAL A 439 16.25 -0.50 -16.73
N PRO A 440 16.96 -0.50 -15.58
CA PRO A 440 17.40 -1.75 -14.96
C PRO A 440 16.22 -2.65 -14.56
N TYR A 441 15.10 -2.09 -14.16
CA TYR A 441 13.89 -2.87 -13.87
C TYR A 441 13.39 -3.63 -15.10
N ILE A 442 13.21 -2.95 -16.24
CA ILE A 442 12.79 -3.60 -17.49
C ILE A 442 13.79 -4.69 -17.91
N LEU A 443 15.11 -4.43 -17.81
CA LEU A 443 16.13 -5.40 -18.16
C LEU A 443 16.10 -6.64 -17.29
N ILE A 444 15.87 -6.49 -15.97
CA ILE A 444 15.71 -7.61 -15.04
C ILE A 444 14.48 -8.42 -15.41
N VAL A 445 13.33 -7.77 -15.60
CA VAL A 445 12.09 -8.46 -15.97
C VAL A 445 12.23 -9.16 -17.33
N TRP A 446 12.90 -8.52 -18.29
CA TRP A 446 13.12 -9.11 -19.60
C TRP A 446 13.97 -10.38 -19.57
N ARG A 447 15.12 -10.35 -18.87
CA ARG A 447 16.10 -11.45 -18.89
C ARG A 447 15.87 -12.51 -17.83
N LEU A 448 15.38 -12.13 -16.65
CA LEU A 448 15.42 -13.00 -15.46
C LEU A 448 14.05 -13.47 -14.96
N VAL A 449 12.97 -12.84 -15.42
CA VAL A 449 11.62 -13.21 -15.00
C VAL A 449 10.92 -13.97 -16.11
N PRO A 450 10.40 -15.18 -15.86
CA PRO A 450 9.60 -15.92 -16.84
C PRO A 450 8.20 -15.31 -16.99
N GLU A 451 7.54 -15.54 -18.14
CA GLU A 451 6.09 -15.27 -18.22
C GLU A 451 5.34 -16.38 -17.48
N THR A 452 4.48 -15.98 -16.56
CA THR A 452 3.76 -16.89 -15.67
C THR A 452 2.31 -17.13 -16.07
N LYS A 453 1.81 -16.39 -17.07
CA LYS A 453 0.44 -16.47 -17.53
C LYS A 453 0.05 -17.89 -17.96
N GLY A 454 -0.99 -18.45 -17.31
CA GLY A 454 -1.57 -19.74 -17.67
C GLY A 454 -0.74 -20.96 -17.28
N LEU A 455 0.38 -20.78 -16.60
CA LEU A 455 1.21 -21.86 -16.09
C LEU A 455 0.84 -22.22 -14.65
N SER A 456 0.92 -23.50 -14.32
CA SER A 456 0.86 -23.94 -12.93
C SER A 456 2.16 -23.59 -12.19
N LEU A 457 2.09 -23.52 -10.85
CA LEU A 457 3.27 -23.21 -10.03
C LEU A 457 4.39 -24.22 -10.21
N GLU A 458 4.04 -25.50 -10.46
CA GLU A 458 4.97 -26.58 -10.70
C GLU A 458 5.68 -26.44 -12.06
N GLU A 459 4.98 -25.93 -13.08
CA GLU A 459 5.54 -25.63 -14.40
C GLU A 459 6.50 -24.45 -14.33
N ILE A 460 6.12 -23.38 -13.59
CA ILE A 460 6.99 -22.21 -13.37
C ILE A 460 8.27 -22.65 -12.64
N GLU A 461 8.17 -23.50 -11.62
CA GLU A 461 9.33 -24.01 -10.89
C GLU A 461 10.30 -24.79 -11.78
N LYS A 462 9.81 -25.51 -12.81
CA LYS A 462 10.67 -26.21 -13.79
C LYS A 462 11.42 -25.26 -14.72
N ILE A 463 10.80 -24.14 -15.09
CA ILE A 463 11.40 -23.14 -15.99
C ILE A 463 12.46 -22.29 -15.26
N THR A 464 12.32 -22.16 -13.92
CA THR A 464 13.19 -21.32 -13.09
C THR A 464 14.39 -22.06 -12.50
N LYS A 465 14.44 -23.38 -12.61
CA LYS A 465 15.61 -24.21 -12.28
C LYS A 465 16.69 -24.13 -13.35
#